data_6c9284845e2514a3e743eee51072dbaf
#
_entry.id   6c9284845e2514a3e743eee51072dbaf
#
_cell.length_a   1.000
_cell.length_b   1.000
_cell.length_c   1.000
_cell.angle_alpha   90.00
_cell.angle_beta   90.00
_cell.angle_gamma   90.00
#
_symmetry.space_group_name_H-M   'P 1'
#
loop_
_entity.id
_entity.type
_entity.pdbx_description
1 polymer ?
#
loop_
_entity_poly.entity_id
_entity_poly.type
_entity_poly.pdbx_seq_one_letter_code
_entity_poly.pdbx_strand_id
1 'polypeptide(L)'
;SLSRTIFMIQKSFFIALIYGMVLLAGTSAVAGAIQGLLYPAMSFKVYQHLGSIIGFVTFLIFLGSLPDFSQTQPDEKHQAAQEQSKFIQLLFSYILVPVTLALTIVLLLWTIRIIFQGVGNSFIRLSSIATSYAVVGIWLYMMVHEAQNKVAKLYRQVFPFATLIILAFEGWALIQQLMTYGM
;
A
#
# COMPACT_ATOMS: atom_id res chain seq x y z
N SER A 1 23.36 7.15 29.23
CA SER A 1 24.55 7.76 28.62
C SER A 1 24.17 8.39 27.29
N LEU A 2 24.85 9.45 26.91
CA LEU A 2 24.60 10.24 25.70
C LEU A 2 24.60 9.36 24.43
N SER A 3 25.51 8.40 24.32
CA SER A 3 25.58 7.45 23.20
C SER A 3 24.32 6.60 23.04
N ARG A 4 23.69 6.18 24.14
CA ARG A 4 22.43 5.42 24.13
C ARG A 4 21.26 6.27 23.62
N THR A 5 21.21 7.52 24.03
CA THR A 5 20.17 8.48 23.59
C THR A 5 20.30 8.74 22.08
N ILE A 6 21.51 8.97 21.59
CA ILE A 6 21.77 9.18 20.15
C ILE A 6 21.36 7.94 19.35
N PHE A 7 21.70 6.74 19.81
CA PHE A 7 21.32 5.50 19.15
C PHE A 7 19.79 5.30 19.07
N MET A 8 19.08 5.62 20.15
CA MET A 8 17.62 5.53 20.17
C MET A 8 16.94 6.51 19.20
N ILE A 9 17.45 7.75 19.14
CA ILE A 9 16.95 8.76 18.18
C ILE A 9 17.22 8.32 16.75
N GLN A 10 18.41 7.79 16.47
CA GLN A 10 18.75 7.27 15.14
C GLN A 10 17.86 6.08 14.74
N LYS A 11 17.58 5.15 15.67
CA LYS A 11 16.64 4.04 15.44
C LYS A 11 15.25 4.56 15.07
N SER A 12 14.72 5.53 15.84
CA SER A 12 13.41 6.15 15.57
C SER A 12 13.37 6.84 14.21
N PHE A 13 14.44 7.51 13.82
CA PHE A 13 14.57 8.13 12.51
C PHE A 13 14.49 7.10 11.37
N PHE A 14 15.25 6.00 11.46
CA PHE A 14 15.20 4.95 10.42
C PHE A 14 13.85 4.26 10.34
N ILE A 15 13.19 4.02 11.46
CA ILE A 15 11.83 3.46 11.49
C ILE A 15 10.85 4.39 10.77
N ALA A 16 10.87 5.68 11.11
CA ALA A 16 10.00 6.66 10.46
C ALA A 16 10.31 6.80 8.96
N LEU A 17 11.58 6.74 8.58
CA LEU A 17 11.99 6.77 7.18
C LEU A 17 11.43 5.58 6.39
N ILE A 18 11.47 4.37 6.94
CA ILE A 18 10.89 3.17 6.30
C ILE A 18 9.38 3.34 6.12
N TYR A 19 8.65 3.78 7.15
CA TYR A 19 7.21 4.05 7.04
C TYR A 19 6.92 5.10 5.97
N GLY A 20 7.68 6.18 5.95
CA GLY A 20 7.53 7.25 4.98
C GLY A 20 7.79 6.79 3.54
N MET A 21 8.83 5.99 3.33
CA MET A 21 9.15 5.43 2.01
C MET A 21 8.07 4.47 1.51
N VAL A 22 7.58 3.56 2.36
CA VAL A 22 6.50 2.63 1.99
C VAL A 22 5.20 3.39 1.72
N LEU A 23 4.87 4.38 2.52
CA LEU A 23 3.68 5.20 2.35
C LEU A 23 3.77 6.02 1.06
N LEU A 24 4.92 6.61 0.75
CA LEU A 24 5.17 7.35 -0.48
C LEU A 24 5.07 6.44 -1.71
N ALA A 25 5.71 5.29 -1.67
CA ALA A 25 5.67 4.31 -2.77
C ALA A 25 4.23 3.81 -3.01
N GLY A 26 3.50 3.47 -1.93
CA GLY A 26 2.13 2.97 -2.01
C GLY A 26 1.14 4.01 -2.54
N THR A 27 1.16 5.22 -2.01
CA THR A 27 0.27 6.30 -2.45
C THR A 27 0.61 6.77 -3.87
N SER A 28 1.89 6.80 -4.23
CA SER A 28 2.32 7.09 -5.61
C SER A 28 1.87 6.00 -6.59
N ALA A 29 1.89 4.73 -6.18
CA ALA A 29 1.36 3.63 -6.98
C ALA A 29 -0.15 3.76 -7.20
N VAL A 30 -0.92 4.12 -6.18
CA VAL A 30 -2.37 4.40 -6.31
C VAL A 30 -2.62 5.59 -7.22
N ALA A 31 -1.90 6.69 -7.04
CA ALA A 31 -2.02 7.86 -7.90
C ALA A 31 -1.65 7.54 -9.36
N GLY A 32 -0.60 6.75 -9.57
CA GLY A 32 -0.19 6.27 -10.89
C GLY A 32 -1.24 5.36 -11.54
N ALA A 33 -1.90 4.50 -10.78
CA ALA A 33 -3.01 3.69 -11.27
C ALA A 33 -4.22 4.56 -11.66
N ILE A 34 -4.58 5.55 -10.85
CA ILE A 34 -5.63 6.52 -11.19
C ILE A 34 -5.27 7.26 -12.48
N GLN A 35 -4.05 7.77 -12.59
CA GLN A 35 -3.60 8.48 -13.79
C GLN A 35 -3.59 7.58 -15.02
N GLY A 36 -3.10 6.35 -14.88
CA GLY A 36 -2.98 5.42 -16.00
C GLY A 36 -4.31 4.85 -16.49
N LEU A 37 -5.27 4.65 -15.59
CA LEU A 37 -6.51 3.91 -15.87
C LEU A 37 -7.75 4.79 -15.91
N LEU A 38 -7.85 5.79 -15.05
CA LEU A 38 -9.06 6.57 -14.87
C LEU A 38 -8.95 8.00 -15.42
N TYR A 39 -7.84 8.68 -15.14
CA TYR A 39 -7.68 10.10 -15.45
C TYR A 39 -6.28 10.44 -15.98
N PRO A 40 -6.01 10.24 -17.28
CA PRO A 40 -4.69 10.49 -17.87
C PRO A 40 -4.21 11.96 -17.78
N ALA A 41 -5.14 12.91 -17.67
CA ALA A 41 -4.83 14.34 -17.57
C ALA A 41 -4.45 14.81 -16.16
N MET A 42 -4.17 13.89 -15.22
CA MET A 42 -3.81 14.24 -13.86
C MET A 42 -2.51 15.05 -13.81
N SER A 43 -2.56 16.21 -13.14
CA SER A 43 -1.41 17.09 -13.01
C SER A 43 -0.33 16.51 -12.10
N PHE A 44 0.93 16.73 -12.43
CA PHE A 44 2.08 16.38 -11.58
C PHE A 44 2.02 17.03 -10.17
N LYS A 45 1.28 18.12 -10.03
CA LYS A 45 1.04 18.76 -8.72
C LYS A 45 0.45 17.82 -7.68
N VAL A 46 -0.34 16.81 -8.11
CA VAL A 46 -0.90 15.79 -7.20
C VAL A 46 0.22 15.04 -6.49
N TYR A 47 1.25 14.62 -7.21
CA TYR A 47 2.41 13.93 -6.62
C TYR A 47 3.21 14.83 -5.68
N GLN A 48 3.32 16.13 -6.00
CA GLN A 48 3.99 17.09 -5.11
C GLN A 48 3.20 17.28 -3.80
N HIS A 49 1.88 17.38 -3.86
CA HIS A 49 1.04 17.46 -2.65
C HIS A 49 1.11 16.18 -1.84
N LEU A 50 1.05 15.00 -2.49
CA LEU A 50 1.23 13.72 -1.80
C LEU A 50 2.58 13.66 -1.09
N GLY A 51 3.67 14.03 -1.77
CA GLY A 51 5.01 14.06 -1.19
C GLY A 51 5.10 14.98 0.04
N SER A 52 4.48 16.15 -0.03
CA SER A 52 4.45 17.11 1.09
C SER A 52 3.68 16.57 2.29
N ILE A 53 2.50 16.00 2.07
CA ILE A 53 1.67 15.40 3.13
C ILE A 53 2.41 14.23 3.77
N ILE A 54 2.99 13.34 2.96
CA ILE A 54 3.70 12.17 3.46
C ILE A 54 4.97 12.57 4.20
N GLY A 55 5.68 13.59 3.74
CA GLY A 55 6.84 14.14 4.45
C GLY A 55 6.45 14.63 5.85
N PHE A 56 5.33 15.35 5.94
CA PHE A 56 4.78 15.81 7.23
C PHE A 56 4.36 14.64 8.13
N VAL A 57 3.64 13.66 7.58
CA VAL A 57 3.23 12.46 8.33
C VAL A 57 4.45 11.67 8.80
N THR A 58 5.48 11.53 7.96
CA THR A 58 6.74 10.86 8.33
C THR A 58 7.42 11.55 9.50
N PHE A 59 7.42 12.89 9.51
CA PHE A 59 7.94 13.67 10.62
C PHE A 59 7.14 13.44 11.91
N LEU A 60 5.80 13.39 11.83
CA LEU A 60 4.95 13.07 12.99
C LEU A 60 5.20 11.64 13.50
N ILE A 61 5.39 10.68 12.61
CA ILE A 61 5.76 9.30 12.99
C ILE A 61 7.10 9.29 13.70
N PHE A 62 8.09 10.06 13.22
CA PHE A 62 9.37 10.18 13.88
C PHE A 62 9.21 10.72 15.30
N LEU A 63 8.47 11.83 15.49
CA LEU A 63 8.22 12.40 16.82
C LEU A 63 7.50 11.39 17.75
N GLY A 64 6.49 10.67 17.23
CA GLY A 64 5.77 9.65 18.00
C GLY A 64 6.57 8.39 18.31
N SER A 65 7.67 8.17 17.57
CA SER A 65 8.56 7.01 17.77
C SER A 65 9.73 7.32 18.71
N LEU A 66 9.85 8.59 19.16
CA LEU A 66 10.88 8.95 20.13
C LEU A 66 10.61 8.25 21.46
N PRO A 67 11.65 7.69 22.11
CA PRO A 67 11.48 7.00 23.38
C PRO A 67 11.13 7.98 24.49
N ASP A 68 10.29 7.52 25.42
CA ASP A 68 9.99 8.24 26.63
C ASP A 68 11.18 8.11 27.59
N PHE A 69 11.88 9.22 27.80
CA PHE A 69 13.10 9.27 28.65
C PHE A 69 12.78 9.25 30.15
N SER A 70 11.49 9.24 30.52
CA SER A 70 11.05 9.33 31.92
C SER A 70 10.94 7.98 32.63
N GLN A 71 11.00 6.84 31.92
CA GLN A 71 10.81 5.52 32.50
C GLN A 71 12.12 4.81 32.81
N THR A 72 12.27 4.43 34.09
CA THR A 72 13.33 3.60 34.65
C THR A 72 13.07 2.13 34.25
N GLN A 73 13.95 1.59 33.51
CA GLN A 73 14.14 0.18 33.06
C GLN A 73 13.01 -0.85 33.23
N PRO A 74 12.52 -1.41 32.14
CA PRO A 74 12.11 -2.81 32.06
C PRO A 74 12.97 -3.63 31.07
N ASP A 75 12.95 -4.96 31.20
CA ASP A 75 13.78 -5.93 30.47
C ASP A 75 13.94 -5.64 28.97
N GLU A 76 15.16 -5.33 28.55
CA GLU A 76 15.51 -4.89 27.19
C GLU A 76 15.14 -5.91 26.09
N LYS A 77 15.16 -7.22 26.41
CA LYS A 77 14.86 -8.28 25.43
C LYS A 77 13.36 -8.40 25.12
N HIS A 78 12.50 -8.28 26.12
CA HIS A 78 11.04 -8.33 25.93
C HIS A 78 10.51 -7.07 25.23
N GLN A 79 11.10 -5.90 25.51
CA GLN A 79 10.71 -4.67 24.86
C GLN A 79 11.12 -4.65 23.37
N ALA A 80 12.32 -5.11 23.03
CA ALA A 80 12.77 -5.17 21.65
C ALA A 80 11.89 -6.09 20.80
N ALA A 81 11.46 -7.25 21.33
CA ALA A 81 10.55 -8.15 20.62
C ALA A 81 9.14 -7.56 20.45
N GLN A 82 8.62 -6.86 21.46
CA GLN A 82 7.32 -6.21 21.41
C GLN A 82 7.31 -5.01 20.45
N GLU A 83 8.38 -4.21 20.43
CA GLU A 83 8.54 -3.10 19.50
C GLU A 83 8.63 -3.57 18.05
N GLN A 84 9.34 -4.66 17.79
CA GLN A 84 9.47 -5.25 16.47
C GLN A 84 8.12 -5.79 15.97
N SER A 85 7.36 -6.45 16.84
CA SER A 85 5.99 -6.92 16.51
C SER A 85 5.06 -5.75 16.21
N LYS A 86 5.08 -4.68 17.01
CA LYS A 86 4.28 -3.46 16.77
C LYS A 86 4.66 -2.77 15.47
N PHE A 87 5.95 -2.68 15.16
CA PHE A 87 6.43 -2.09 13.91
C PHE A 87 5.86 -2.82 12.69
N ILE A 88 5.98 -4.15 12.67
CA ILE A 88 5.46 -4.98 11.57
C ILE A 88 3.95 -4.86 11.48
N GLN A 89 3.24 -4.92 12.58
CA GLN A 89 1.78 -4.78 12.62
C GLN A 89 1.30 -3.43 12.09
N LEU A 90 1.95 -2.33 12.48
CA LEU A 90 1.62 -1.00 11.99
C LEU A 90 1.88 -0.88 10.49
N LEU A 91 3.04 -1.37 10.02
CA LEU A 91 3.40 -1.31 8.61
C LEU A 91 2.40 -2.06 7.74
N PHE A 92 2.09 -3.31 8.08
CA PHE A 92 1.20 -4.14 7.28
C PHE A 92 -0.27 -3.73 7.41
N SER A 93 -0.77 -3.58 8.62
CA SER A 93 -2.21 -3.39 8.86
C SER A 93 -2.66 -1.95 8.64
N TYR A 94 -1.82 -0.96 8.93
CA TYR A 94 -2.23 0.46 8.86
C TYR A 94 -1.69 1.22 7.66
N ILE A 95 -0.70 0.69 6.95
CA ILE A 95 -0.14 1.32 5.75
C ILE A 95 -0.42 0.47 4.52
N LEU A 96 0.08 -0.76 4.47
CA LEU A 96 -0.02 -1.58 3.25
C LEU A 96 -1.46 -2.02 2.94
N VAL A 97 -2.23 -2.39 3.96
CA VAL A 97 -3.63 -2.81 3.75
C VAL A 97 -4.50 -1.66 3.21
N PRO A 98 -4.52 -0.44 3.79
CA PRO A 98 -5.28 0.67 3.24
C PRO A 98 -4.85 1.06 1.82
N VAL A 99 -3.56 1.03 1.52
CA VAL A 99 -3.03 1.30 0.17
C VAL A 99 -3.54 0.26 -0.83
N THR A 100 -3.50 -1.02 -0.48
CA THR A 100 -3.98 -2.09 -1.35
C THR A 100 -5.50 -2.03 -1.53
N LEU A 101 -6.26 -1.67 -0.50
CA LEU A 101 -7.70 -1.43 -0.61
C LEU A 101 -8.02 -0.25 -1.53
N ALA A 102 -7.25 0.84 -1.43
CA ALA A 102 -7.40 1.99 -2.34
C ALA A 102 -7.13 1.58 -3.80
N LEU A 103 -6.08 0.79 -4.04
CA LEU A 103 -5.78 0.24 -5.36
C LEU A 103 -6.89 -0.71 -5.85
N THR A 104 -7.48 -1.50 -4.98
CA THR A 104 -8.64 -2.35 -5.28
C THR A 104 -9.82 -1.51 -5.79
N ILE A 105 -10.12 -0.41 -5.12
CA ILE A 105 -11.18 0.52 -5.54
C ILE A 105 -10.89 1.08 -6.94
N VAL A 106 -9.66 1.51 -7.20
CA VAL A 106 -9.24 2.04 -8.51
C VAL A 106 -9.44 1.00 -9.61
N LEU A 107 -9.02 -0.24 -9.37
CA LEU A 107 -9.17 -1.32 -10.35
C LEU A 107 -10.63 -1.72 -10.59
N LEU A 108 -11.47 -1.71 -9.55
CA LEU A 108 -12.91 -1.96 -9.70
C LEU A 108 -13.61 -0.84 -10.48
N LEU A 109 -13.29 0.43 -10.20
CA LEU A 109 -13.80 1.57 -10.96
C LEU A 109 -13.37 1.51 -12.42
N TRP A 110 -12.14 1.13 -12.68
CA TRP A 110 -11.67 0.91 -14.05
C TRP A 110 -12.43 -0.23 -14.74
N THR A 111 -12.69 -1.34 -14.05
CA THR A 111 -13.51 -2.46 -14.56
C THR A 111 -14.90 -1.96 -14.98
N ILE A 112 -15.57 -1.18 -14.13
CA ILE A 112 -16.86 -0.58 -14.43
C ILE A 112 -16.76 0.33 -15.66
N ARG A 113 -15.73 1.17 -15.76
CA ARG A 113 -15.52 2.06 -16.89
C ARG A 113 -15.40 1.29 -18.21
N ILE A 114 -14.70 0.17 -18.23
CA ILE A 114 -14.55 -0.65 -19.43
C ILE A 114 -15.86 -1.31 -19.87
N ILE A 115 -16.71 -1.71 -18.95
CA ILE A 115 -18.05 -2.23 -19.28
C ILE A 115 -18.83 -1.22 -20.11
N PHE A 116 -18.70 0.08 -19.81
CA PHE A 116 -19.43 1.14 -20.52
C PHE A 116 -18.71 1.68 -21.75
N GLN A 117 -17.39 1.68 -21.79
CA GLN A 117 -16.59 2.35 -22.82
C GLN A 117 -15.83 1.40 -23.78
N GLY A 118 -15.79 0.10 -23.45
CA GLY A 118 -15.02 -0.91 -24.19
C GLY A 118 -13.52 -0.93 -23.85
N VAL A 119 -12.84 -1.97 -24.29
CA VAL A 119 -11.40 -2.18 -24.06
C VAL A 119 -10.61 -1.29 -25.01
N GLY A 120 -10.04 -0.20 -24.50
CA GLY A 120 -9.16 0.68 -25.26
C GLY A 120 -7.69 0.24 -25.25
N ASN A 121 -6.79 1.10 -25.79
CA ASN A 121 -5.34 0.86 -25.88
C ASN A 121 -4.60 0.79 -24.53
N SER A 122 -5.31 0.79 -23.41
CA SER A 122 -4.75 0.78 -22.05
C SER A 122 -4.50 -0.63 -21.51
N PHE A 123 -4.74 -1.69 -22.31
CA PHE A 123 -4.65 -3.08 -21.85
C PHE A 123 -3.29 -3.47 -21.27
N ILE A 124 -2.18 -3.09 -21.91
CA ILE A 124 -0.83 -3.43 -21.44
C ILE A 124 -0.56 -2.82 -20.05
N ARG A 125 -0.99 -1.58 -19.84
CA ARG A 125 -0.85 -0.92 -18.53
C ARG A 125 -1.71 -1.59 -17.47
N LEU A 126 -2.92 -1.98 -17.82
CA LEU A 126 -3.82 -2.70 -16.93
C LEU A 126 -3.22 -4.02 -16.50
N SER A 127 -2.80 -4.86 -17.45
CA SER A 127 -2.27 -6.20 -17.15
C SER A 127 -1.09 -6.12 -16.17
N SER A 128 -0.19 -5.16 -16.37
CA SER A 128 0.93 -4.92 -15.44
C SER A 128 0.46 -4.51 -14.05
N ILE A 129 -0.51 -3.60 -13.95
CA ILE A 129 -1.03 -3.11 -12.66
C ILE A 129 -1.83 -4.20 -11.96
N ALA A 130 -2.71 -4.92 -12.67
CA ALA A 130 -3.54 -5.98 -12.11
C ALA A 130 -2.70 -7.17 -11.63
N THR A 131 -1.69 -7.57 -12.40
CA THR A 131 -0.76 -8.63 -12.00
C THR A 131 0.04 -8.25 -10.76
N SER A 132 0.60 -7.03 -10.74
CA SER A 132 1.31 -6.52 -9.56
C SER A 132 0.41 -6.44 -8.34
N TYR A 133 -0.81 -5.98 -8.50
CA TYR A 133 -1.84 -5.95 -7.45
C TYR A 133 -2.13 -7.34 -6.90
N ALA A 134 -2.33 -8.34 -7.78
CA ALA A 134 -2.62 -9.70 -7.37
C ALA A 134 -1.46 -10.32 -6.57
N VAL A 135 -0.23 -10.19 -7.06
CA VAL A 135 0.97 -10.73 -6.41
C VAL A 135 1.19 -10.09 -5.04
N VAL A 136 1.22 -8.75 -4.98
CA VAL A 136 1.43 -8.02 -3.72
C VAL A 136 0.26 -8.25 -2.77
N GLY A 137 -0.96 -8.27 -3.29
CA GLY A 137 -2.17 -8.49 -2.49
C GLY A 137 -2.23 -9.89 -1.86
N ILE A 138 -1.88 -10.94 -2.60
CA ILE A 138 -1.82 -12.31 -2.05
C ILE A 138 -0.74 -12.41 -0.98
N TRP A 139 0.44 -11.85 -1.24
CA TRP A 139 1.51 -11.80 -0.26
C TRP A 139 1.07 -11.08 1.02
N LEU A 140 0.46 -9.91 0.88
CA LEU A 140 -0.07 -9.14 2.01
C LEU A 140 -1.20 -9.89 2.74
N TYR A 141 -2.08 -10.57 2.00
CA TYR A 141 -3.14 -11.41 2.58
C TYR A 141 -2.57 -12.48 3.52
N MET A 142 -1.49 -13.14 3.10
CA MET A 142 -0.80 -14.12 3.96
C MET A 142 -0.19 -13.45 5.21
N MET A 143 0.43 -12.28 5.05
CA MET A 143 1.07 -11.57 6.16
C MET A 143 0.11 -11.03 7.22
N VAL A 144 -1.10 -10.62 6.81
CA VAL A 144 -2.11 -10.10 7.75
C VAL A 144 -3.14 -11.14 8.20
N HIS A 145 -2.90 -12.42 7.91
CA HIS A 145 -3.85 -13.49 8.23
C HIS A 145 -4.20 -13.55 9.72
N GLU A 146 -3.25 -13.37 10.60
CA GLU A 146 -3.43 -13.38 12.06
C GLU A 146 -3.80 -12.01 12.66
N ALA A 147 -3.77 -10.95 11.87
CA ALA A 147 -4.06 -9.60 12.37
C ALA A 147 -5.54 -9.43 12.74
N GLN A 148 -5.78 -8.98 13.97
CA GLN A 148 -7.14 -8.86 14.56
C GLN A 148 -7.80 -7.51 14.28
N ASN A 149 -7.12 -6.58 13.57
CA ASN A 149 -7.60 -5.23 13.31
C ASN A 149 -8.82 -5.23 12.38
N LYS A 150 -9.71 -4.26 12.57
CA LYS A 150 -10.90 -4.07 11.72
C LYS A 150 -10.52 -3.93 10.24
N VAL A 151 -9.45 -3.20 9.94
CA VAL A 151 -8.94 -2.97 8.58
C VAL A 151 -8.44 -4.27 7.95
N ALA A 152 -7.68 -5.08 8.69
CA ALA A 152 -7.22 -6.39 8.22
C ALA A 152 -8.38 -7.37 8.00
N LYS A 153 -9.41 -7.35 8.86
CA LYS A 153 -10.62 -8.16 8.68
C LYS A 153 -11.37 -7.75 7.40
N LEU A 154 -11.56 -6.46 7.17
CA LEU A 154 -12.18 -5.94 5.96
C LEU A 154 -11.38 -6.37 4.71
N TYR A 155 -10.08 -6.25 4.75
CA TYR A 155 -9.20 -6.67 3.66
C TYR A 155 -9.37 -8.16 3.32
N ARG A 156 -9.35 -9.03 4.33
CA ARG A 156 -9.55 -10.48 4.14
C ARG A 156 -10.91 -10.86 3.57
N GLN A 157 -11.93 -10.05 3.83
CA GLN A 157 -13.26 -10.27 3.26
C GLN A 157 -13.37 -9.75 1.81
N VAL A 158 -12.83 -8.55 1.55
CA VAL A 158 -12.99 -7.87 0.26
C VAL A 158 -11.98 -8.36 -0.78
N PHE A 159 -10.73 -8.57 -0.39
CA PHE A 159 -9.65 -8.86 -1.32
C PHE A 159 -9.86 -10.11 -2.18
N PRO A 160 -10.29 -11.29 -1.65
CA PRO A 160 -10.48 -12.48 -2.48
C PRO A 160 -11.54 -12.27 -3.56
N PHE A 161 -12.67 -11.67 -3.21
CA PHE A 161 -13.75 -11.42 -4.16
C PHE A 161 -13.36 -10.37 -5.20
N ALA A 162 -12.77 -9.27 -4.78
CA ALA A 162 -12.31 -8.21 -5.67
C ALA A 162 -11.24 -8.72 -6.64
N THR A 163 -10.29 -9.51 -6.16
CA THR A 163 -9.22 -10.10 -6.98
C THR A 163 -9.78 -11.05 -8.02
N LEU A 164 -10.75 -11.91 -7.65
CA LEU A 164 -11.41 -12.80 -8.61
C LEU A 164 -12.14 -12.02 -9.71
N ILE A 165 -12.86 -10.97 -9.36
CA ILE A 165 -13.55 -10.11 -10.33
C ILE A 165 -12.54 -9.43 -11.26
N ILE A 166 -11.47 -8.86 -10.73
CA ILE A 166 -10.45 -8.15 -11.50
C ILE A 166 -9.72 -9.11 -12.44
N LEU A 167 -9.31 -10.29 -11.97
CA LEU A 167 -8.61 -11.28 -12.79
C LEU A 167 -9.51 -11.91 -13.85
N ALA A 168 -10.78 -12.17 -13.54
CA ALA A 168 -11.74 -12.64 -14.52
C ALA A 168 -11.94 -11.62 -15.64
N PHE A 169 -11.99 -10.34 -15.28
CA PHE A 169 -12.13 -9.25 -16.24
C PHE A 169 -10.87 -9.04 -17.08
N GLU A 170 -9.69 -9.18 -16.47
CA GLU A 170 -8.40 -9.17 -17.18
C GLU A 170 -8.33 -10.30 -18.20
N GLY A 171 -8.72 -11.51 -17.81
CA GLY A 171 -8.78 -12.67 -18.71
C GLY A 171 -9.73 -12.45 -19.88
N TRP A 172 -10.91 -11.90 -19.61
CA TRP A 172 -11.88 -11.55 -20.67
C TRP A 172 -11.32 -10.48 -21.62
N ALA A 173 -10.69 -9.43 -21.09
CA ALA A 173 -10.06 -8.38 -21.88
C ALA A 173 -8.91 -8.91 -22.76
N LEU A 174 -8.12 -9.85 -22.24
CA LEU A 174 -7.07 -10.55 -22.97
C LEU A 174 -7.63 -11.35 -24.15
N ILE A 175 -8.71 -12.12 -23.92
CA ILE A 175 -9.39 -12.88 -24.98
C ILE A 175 -9.91 -11.95 -26.09
N GLN A 176 -10.55 -10.86 -25.72
CA GLN A 176 -11.04 -9.86 -26.67
C GLN A 176 -9.91 -9.26 -27.52
N GLN A 177 -8.78 -8.99 -26.89
CA GLN A 177 -7.63 -8.43 -27.60
C GLN A 177 -7.00 -9.44 -28.56
N LEU A 178 -6.88 -10.71 -28.16
CA LEU A 178 -6.39 -11.78 -29.04
C LEU A 178 -7.33 -11.99 -30.25
N MET A 179 -8.64 -11.93 -30.04
CA MET A 179 -9.61 -12.02 -31.13
C MET A 179 -9.57 -10.85 -32.09
N THR A 180 -9.26 -9.63 -31.58
CA THR A 180 -9.25 -8.40 -32.41
C THR A 180 -7.95 -8.26 -33.22
N TYR A 181 -6.83 -8.66 -32.67
CA TYR A 181 -5.52 -8.53 -33.34
C TYR A 181 -5.03 -9.81 -34.05
N GLY A 182 -5.80 -10.89 -33.98
CA GLY A 182 -5.61 -12.11 -34.75
C GLY A 182 -4.17 -12.68 -34.75
N MET A 183 -3.92 -13.65 -33.89
CA MET A 183 -2.88 -14.63 -34.18
C MET A 183 -3.52 -15.92 -34.65
#